data_e3272de1a12268018c2052304f33b94c
#
_entry.id   e3272de1a12268018c2052304f33b94c
#
_cell.length_a   1.000
_cell.length_b   1.000
_cell.length_c   1.000
_cell.angle_alpha   90.00
_cell.angle_beta   90.00
_cell.angle_gamma   90.00
#
_symmetry.space_group_name_H-M   'P 1'
#
loop_
_entity.id
_entity.type
_entity.pdbx_description
1 polymer ?
#
loop_
_entity_poly.entity_id
_entity_poly.type
_entity_poly.pdbx_seq_one_letter_code
_entity_poly.pdbx_strand_id
1 'polypeptide(L)'
;MPHLSTISALSNRIGGGSGLLTAWVGMPDPVVAGQLALEDFDVVTLDMQHGAQDISTVRQGILNVTLAGKPSLVRIPVNDFATASRVLDFGAAGVIAPMINSKADAEAFLSFMKFPPVGQRSWGPTIAVDDYLAKGNAMSVAIAMIETREALAALDDILSLEGIDAVFVGPSDLSIALSNGSNVNPSRADVLDALDHVRQRAHAYKKAACCFAPTPAMAKDLAKKGYDLMAIGTDFS
;
A
#
# COMPACT_ATOMS: atom_id res chain seq x y z
N MET A 1 -13.89 -6.90 -20.24
CA MET A 1 -12.86 -7.52 -19.39
C MET A 1 -12.25 -6.42 -18.55
N PRO A 2 -12.09 -6.57 -17.23
CA PRO A 2 -11.42 -5.56 -16.41
C PRO A 2 -9.97 -5.47 -16.90
N HIS A 3 -9.52 -4.26 -17.16
CA HIS A 3 -8.44 -4.02 -18.08
C HIS A 3 -7.09 -3.89 -17.38
N LEU A 4 -6.04 -4.34 -18.05
CA LEU A 4 -4.65 -3.99 -17.80
C LEU A 4 -4.49 -2.51 -17.43
N SER A 5 -5.25 -1.64 -18.10
CA SER A 5 -5.28 -0.21 -17.84
C SER A 5 -5.67 0.15 -16.40
N THR A 6 -6.53 -0.63 -15.76
CA THR A 6 -6.95 -0.39 -14.37
C THR A 6 -5.86 -0.79 -13.38
N ILE A 7 -5.23 -1.96 -13.58
CA ILE A 7 -4.14 -2.44 -12.71
C ILE A 7 -2.89 -1.56 -12.88
N SER A 8 -2.48 -1.28 -14.12
CA SER A 8 -1.33 -0.42 -14.41
C SER A 8 -1.58 1.07 -14.14
N ALA A 9 -2.82 1.49 -13.91
CA ALA A 9 -3.14 2.89 -13.65
C ALA A 9 -2.44 3.42 -12.39
N LEU A 10 -2.29 2.60 -11.34
CA LEU A 10 -1.65 3.04 -10.11
C LEU A 10 -0.15 3.18 -10.27
N SER A 11 0.55 2.18 -10.83
CA SER A 11 2.02 2.23 -11.02
C SER A 11 2.47 3.41 -11.90
N ASN A 12 1.60 3.87 -12.82
CA ASN A 12 1.87 5.03 -13.67
C ASN A 12 1.54 6.38 -13.03
N ARG A 13 0.74 6.38 -11.95
CA ARG A 13 0.24 7.61 -11.31
C ARG A 13 0.86 7.89 -9.96
N ILE A 14 1.31 6.85 -9.24
CA ILE A 14 1.89 7.01 -7.91
C ILE A 14 3.30 7.57 -8.01
N GLY A 15 3.53 8.70 -7.35
CA GLY A 15 4.83 9.37 -7.30
C GLY A 15 4.76 10.84 -7.74
N GLY A 16 5.84 11.58 -7.48
CA GLY A 16 5.96 12.98 -7.87
C GLY A 16 5.04 13.95 -7.12
N GLY A 17 4.53 13.58 -5.93
CA GLY A 17 3.59 14.39 -5.16
C GLY A 17 2.17 14.37 -5.75
N SER A 18 1.75 13.24 -6.30
CA SER A 18 0.48 13.08 -7.02
C SER A 18 -0.77 13.35 -6.19
N GLY A 19 -0.69 13.22 -4.86
CA GLY A 19 -1.78 13.54 -3.94
C GLY A 19 -3.02 12.65 -4.07
N LEU A 20 -2.84 11.38 -4.48
CA LEU A 20 -3.92 10.42 -4.65
C LEU A 20 -4.62 10.08 -3.32
N LEU A 21 -5.90 9.72 -3.38
CA LEU A 21 -6.68 9.30 -2.23
C LEU A 21 -7.08 7.84 -2.37
N THR A 22 -6.94 7.07 -1.28
CA THR A 22 -7.47 5.71 -1.19
C THR A 22 -8.54 5.60 -0.11
N ALA A 23 -9.68 4.98 -0.45
CA ALA A 23 -10.61 4.48 0.55
C ALA A 23 -9.97 3.30 1.29
N TRP A 24 -10.26 3.15 2.59
CA TRP A 24 -9.73 2.08 3.42
C TRP A 24 -10.84 1.18 3.91
N VAL A 25 -10.88 -0.08 3.46
CA VAL A 25 -11.99 -1.01 3.65
C VAL A 25 -11.56 -2.15 4.55
N GLY A 26 -12.10 -2.19 5.76
CA GLY A 26 -11.90 -3.26 6.73
C GLY A 26 -13.09 -4.22 6.84
N MET A 27 -14.30 -3.79 6.45
CA MET A 27 -15.48 -4.66 6.47
C MET A 27 -15.35 -5.82 5.48
N PRO A 28 -15.76 -7.04 5.86
CA PRO A 28 -15.69 -8.22 4.99
C PRO A 28 -16.87 -8.27 4.00
N ASP A 29 -17.19 -7.11 3.40
CA ASP A 29 -18.28 -6.98 2.44
C ASP A 29 -17.74 -6.43 1.10
N PRO A 30 -17.67 -7.27 0.06
CA PRO A 30 -17.21 -6.85 -1.25
C PRO A 30 -18.06 -5.77 -1.92
N VAL A 31 -19.34 -5.63 -1.52
CA VAL A 31 -20.23 -4.59 -2.04
C VAL A 31 -19.78 -3.22 -1.54
N VAL A 32 -19.38 -3.10 -0.27
CA VAL A 32 -18.85 -1.86 0.30
C VAL A 32 -17.61 -1.40 -0.49
N ALA A 33 -16.68 -2.30 -0.78
CA ALA A 33 -15.50 -1.98 -1.60
C ALA A 33 -15.88 -1.45 -2.99
N GLY A 34 -16.88 -2.09 -3.63
CA GLY A 34 -17.40 -1.65 -4.94
C GLY A 34 -18.09 -0.28 -4.88
N GLN A 35 -18.87 -0.02 -3.83
CA GLN A 35 -19.53 1.29 -3.64
C GLN A 35 -18.51 2.40 -3.42
N LEU A 36 -17.52 2.19 -2.55
CA LEU A 36 -16.44 3.17 -2.34
C LEU A 36 -15.61 3.42 -3.60
N ALA A 37 -15.51 2.42 -4.49
CA ALA A 37 -14.86 2.62 -5.79
C ALA A 37 -15.66 3.53 -6.75
N LEU A 38 -16.94 3.77 -6.50
CA LEU A 38 -17.75 4.73 -7.27
C LEU A 38 -17.62 6.18 -6.77
N GLU A 39 -17.09 6.36 -5.55
CA GLU A 39 -16.84 7.68 -4.96
C GLU A 39 -15.53 8.31 -5.48
N ASP A 40 -15.24 9.55 -5.09
CA ASP A 40 -14.08 10.33 -5.54
C ASP A 40 -12.73 9.88 -4.91
N PHE A 41 -12.54 8.57 -4.79
CA PHE A 41 -11.23 7.98 -4.45
C PHE A 41 -10.50 7.55 -5.73
N ASP A 42 -9.18 7.64 -5.72
CA ASP A 42 -8.34 7.17 -6.83
C ASP A 42 -8.07 5.66 -6.76
N VAL A 43 -8.09 5.11 -5.55
CA VAL A 43 -7.73 3.73 -5.22
C VAL A 43 -8.67 3.22 -4.11
N VAL A 44 -8.87 1.92 -4.01
CA VAL A 44 -9.49 1.29 -2.83
C VAL A 44 -8.49 0.31 -2.21
N THR A 45 -8.20 0.48 -0.93
CA THR A 45 -7.35 -0.42 -0.15
C THR A 45 -8.21 -1.37 0.67
N LEU A 46 -8.01 -2.68 0.48
CA LEU A 46 -8.65 -3.74 1.25
C LEU A 46 -7.71 -4.17 2.37
N ASP A 47 -8.19 -4.16 3.61
CA ASP A 47 -7.37 -4.37 4.80
C ASP A 47 -7.55 -5.78 5.38
N MET A 48 -6.52 -6.63 5.26
CA MET A 48 -6.49 -7.96 5.86
C MET A 48 -5.71 -8.00 7.19
N GLN A 49 -5.04 -6.91 7.59
CA GLN A 49 -4.28 -6.89 8.84
C GLN A 49 -5.18 -6.61 10.05
N HIS A 50 -5.96 -5.56 9.99
CA HIS A 50 -6.85 -5.12 11.07
C HIS A 50 -8.33 -5.16 10.69
N GLY A 51 -8.65 -5.29 9.41
CA GLY A 51 -10.00 -5.55 8.94
C GLY A 51 -10.44 -6.99 9.20
N ALA A 52 -11.73 -7.26 9.08
CA ALA A 52 -12.32 -8.59 9.17
C ALA A 52 -12.27 -9.34 7.83
N GLN A 53 -11.46 -8.89 6.87
CA GLN A 53 -11.35 -9.45 5.53
C GLN A 53 -10.58 -10.76 5.51
N ASP A 54 -11.09 -11.75 4.77
CA ASP A 54 -10.38 -12.97 4.41
C ASP A 54 -10.04 -13.00 2.92
N ILE A 55 -9.34 -14.03 2.49
CA ILE A 55 -8.89 -14.15 1.08
C ILE A 55 -10.06 -14.25 0.10
N SER A 56 -11.23 -14.75 0.52
CA SER A 56 -12.41 -14.87 -0.32
C SER A 56 -13.10 -13.52 -0.51
N THR A 57 -13.28 -12.77 0.58
CA THR A 57 -13.88 -11.42 0.54
C THR A 57 -12.99 -10.44 -0.21
N VAL A 58 -11.67 -10.50 0.01
CA VAL A 58 -10.69 -9.68 -0.72
C VAL A 58 -10.71 -9.96 -2.22
N ARG A 59 -10.76 -11.23 -2.64
CA ARG A 59 -10.88 -11.58 -4.06
C ARG A 59 -12.11 -10.95 -4.71
N GLN A 60 -13.26 -11.01 -4.03
CA GLN A 60 -14.49 -10.40 -4.52
C GLN A 60 -14.43 -8.87 -4.49
N GLY A 61 -13.82 -8.29 -3.45
CA GLY A 61 -13.57 -6.85 -3.34
C GLY A 61 -12.71 -6.32 -4.50
N ILE A 62 -11.59 -6.98 -4.80
CA ILE A 62 -10.73 -6.67 -5.95
C ILE A 62 -11.55 -6.68 -7.25
N LEU A 63 -12.38 -7.71 -7.45
CA LEU A 63 -13.22 -7.80 -8.65
C LEU A 63 -14.20 -6.63 -8.73
N ASN A 64 -14.91 -6.30 -7.65
CA ASN A 64 -15.90 -5.22 -7.64
C ASN A 64 -15.24 -3.85 -7.86
N VAL A 65 -14.10 -3.58 -7.23
CA VAL A 65 -13.32 -2.35 -7.45
C VAL A 65 -12.86 -2.25 -8.91
N THR A 66 -12.38 -3.37 -9.48
CA THR A 66 -11.94 -3.41 -10.89
C THR A 66 -13.12 -3.19 -11.85
N LEU A 67 -14.30 -3.75 -11.57
CA LEU A 67 -15.51 -3.52 -12.38
C LEU A 67 -15.97 -2.06 -12.32
N ALA A 68 -15.74 -1.38 -11.20
CA ALA A 68 -15.96 0.07 -11.08
C ALA A 68 -14.88 0.92 -11.79
N GLY A 69 -13.87 0.30 -12.40
CA GLY A 69 -12.83 0.97 -13.18
C GLY A 69 -11.68 1.54 -12.35
N LYS A 70 -11.51 1.13 -11.09
CA LYS A 70 -10.46 1.62 -10.20
C LYS A 70 -9.45 0.54 -9.81
N PRO A 71 -8.19 0.91 -9.53
CA PRO A 71 -7.21 -0.01 -8.97
C PRO A 71 -7.50 -0.32 -7.51
N SER A 72 -7.13 -1.52 -7.06
CA SER A 72 -7.17 -1.91 -5.66
C SER A 72 -5.77 -2.13 -5.10
N LEU A 73 -5.55 -1.75 -3.85
CA LEU A 73 -4.43 -2.17 -3.01
C LEU A 73 -4.94 -3.18 -1.97
N VAL A 74 -4.06 -4.03 -1.48
CA VAL A 74 -4.35 -4.92 -0.36
C VAL A 74 -3.28 -4.76 0.70
N ARG A 75 -3.68 -4.42 1.94
CA ARG A 75 -2.78 -4.55 3.09
C ARG A 75 -2.88 -5.98 3.62
N ILE A 76 -1.77 -6.70 3.53
CA ILE A 76 -1.68 -8.11 3.95
C ILE A 76 -1.43 -8.24 5.46
N PRO A 77 -1.69 -9.40 6.08
CA PRO A 77 -1.28 -9.67 7.45
C PRO A 77 0.25 -9.59 7.61
N VAL A 78 0.70 -9.32 8.85
CA VAL A 78 2.13 -9.25 9.17
C VAL A 78 2.84 -10.56 8.79
N ASN A 79 3.94 -10.46 8.05
CA ASN A 79 4.77 -11.58 7.60
C ASN A 79 4.07 -12.63 6.71
N ASP A 80 2.85 -12.35 6.22
CA ASP A 80 2.15 -13.25 5.30
C ASP A 80 2.41 -12.86 3.83
N PHE A 81 3.66 -12.96 3.41
CA PHE A 81 4.03 -12.59 2.04
C PHE A 81 3.49 -13.54 0.97
N ALA A 82 3.09 -14.77 1.35
CA ALA A 82 2.41 -15.68 0.42
C ALA A 82 1.06 -15.12 -0.05
N THR A 83 0.36 -14.39 0.82
CA THR A 83 -0.88 -13.68 0.47
C THR A 83 -0.62 -12.57 -0.56
N ALA A 84 0.55 -11.93 -0.56
CA ALA A 84 0.91 -10.93 -1.58
C ALA A 84 0.82 -11.49 -3.00
N SER A 85 1.41 -12.66 -3.26
CA SER A 85 1.32 -13.32 -4.58
C SER A 85 -0.14 -13.61 -4.95
N ARG A 86 -0.94 -14.12 -4.00
CA ARG A 86 -2.35 -14.49 -4.26
C ARG A 86 -3.22 -13.31 -4.63
N VAL A 87 -3.10 -12.18 -3.91
CA VAL A 87 -3.93 -11.00 -4.21
C VAL A 87 -3.55 -10.36 -5.54
N LEU A 88 -2.27 -10.42 -5.92
CA LEU A 88 -1.82 -10.02 -7.26
C LEU A 88 -2.38 -10.95 -8.36
N ASP A 89 -2.49 -12.26 -8.10
CA ASP A 89 -3.13 -13.20 -9.02
C ASP A 89 -4.61 -12.91 -9.21
N PHE A 90 -5.27 -12.32 -8.23
CA PHE A 90 -6.68 -11.87 -8.31
C PHE A 90 -6.83 -10.51 -9.01
N GLY A 91 -5.73 -9.80 -9.30
CA GLY A 91 -5.75 -8.53 -10.02
C GLY A 91 -5.59 -7.28 -9.16
N ALA A 92 -5.11 -7.39 -7.92
CA ALA A 92 -4.71 -6.22 -7.16
C ALA A 92 -3.60 -5.45 -7.89
N ALA A 93 -3.65 -4.13 -7.86
CA ALA A 93 -2.64 -3.26 -8.46
C ALA A 93 -1.37 -3.17 -7.59
N GLY A 94 -1.46 -3.52 -6.32
CA GLY A 94 -0.31 -3.54 -5.42
C GLY A 94 -0.65 -4.06 -4.04
N VAL A 95 0.38 -4.16 -3.22
CA VAL A 95 0.31 -4.71 -1.87
C VAL A 95 1.02 -3.80 -0.89
N ILE A 96 0.40 -3.57 0.26
CA ILE A 96 0.98 -2.89 1.42
C ILE A 96 1.39 -3.98 2.42
N ALA A 97 2.69 -4.08 2.71
CA ALA A 97 3.23 -5.02 3.69
C ALA A 97 3.54 -4.29 5.00
N PRO A 98 2.84 -4.62 6.11
CA PRO A 98 3.06 -4.00 7.40
C PRO A 98 4.36 -4.50 8.05
N MET A 99 4.88 -3.74 9.04
CA MET A 99 5.99 -4.14 9.91
C MET A 99 7.28 -4.52 9.16
N ILE A 100 7.60 -3.83 8.09
CA ILE A 100 8.89 -3.99 7.38
C ILE A 100 9.96 -3.23 8.15
N ASN A 101 10.75 -3.96 8.93
CA ASN A 101 11.70 -3.39 9.90
C ASN A 101 13.17 -3.44 9.46
N SER A 102 13.43 -4.13 8.35
CA SER A 102 14.78 -4.30 7.83
C SER A 102 14.79 -4.43 6.31
N LYS A 103 15.99 -4.29 5.72
CA LYS A 103 16.21 -4.60 4.31
C LYS A 103 15.82 -6.06 3.99
N ALA A 104 16.15 -6.99 4.89
CA ALA A 104 15.85 -8.41 4.71
C ALA A 104 14.34 -8.68 4.66
N ASP A 105 13.54 -8.00 5.49
CA ASP A 105 12.08 -8.10 5.43
C ASP A 105 11.55 -7.59 4.10
N ALA A 106 12.08 -6.47 3.62
CA ALA A 106 11.71 -5.89 2.34
C ALA A 106 12.11 -6.80 1.16
N GLU A 107 13.28 -7.42 1.20
CA GLU A 107 13.73 -8.41 0.20
C GLU A 107 12.83 -9.66 0.21
N ALA A 108 12.48 -10.16 1.40
CA ALA A 108 11.55 -11.28 1.54
C ALA A 108 10.16 -10.93 0.96
N PHE A 109 9.61 -9.75 1.27
CA PHE A 109 8.38 -9.27 0.68
C PHE A 109 8.46 -9.19 -0.85
N LEU A 110 9.51 -8.58 -1.40
CA LEU A 110 9.71 -8.45 -2.84
C LEU A 110 9.81 -9.79 -3.55
N SER A 111 10.38 -10.80 -2.89
CA SER A 111 10.46 -12.16 -3.43
C SER A 111 9.09 -12.72 -3.82
N PHE A 112 8.03 -12.38 -3.09
CA PHE A 112 6.65 -12.80 -3.37
C PHE A 112 5.89 -11.83 -4.29
N MET A 113 6.38 -10.61 -4.46
CA MET A 113 5.73 -9.59 -5.31
C MET A 113 6.11 -9.70 -6.78
N LYS A 114 7.36 -10.02 -7.06
CA LYS A 114 7.97 -9.91 -8.39
C LYS A 114 8.32 -11.27 -8.97
N PHE A 115 8.12 -11.43 -10.28
CA PHE A 115 8.59 -12.61 -11.01
C PHE A 115 10.11 -12.59 -11.20
N PRO A 116 10.74 -13.76 -11.48
CA PRO A 116 12.14 -13.79 -11.86
C PRO A 116 12.46 -12.84 -13.04
N PRO A 117 13.66 -12.25 -13.08
CA PRO A 117 14.80 -12.45 -12.17
C PRO A 117 14.75 -11.57 -10.91
N VAL A 118 13.76 -10.69 -10.75
CA VAL A 118 13.67 -9.70 -9.65
C VAL A 118 13.21 -10.36 -8.34
N GLY A 119 12.30 -11.33 -8.42
CA GLY A 119 11.78 -12.07 -7.28
C GLY A 119 11.60 -13.56 -7.62
N GLN A 120 10.75 -14.23 -6.83
CA GLN A 120 10.47 -15.66 -6.93
C GLN A 120 8.96 -15.96 -7.00
N ARG A 121 8.13 -14.96 -7.32
CA ARG A 121 6.69 -15.13 -7.42
C ARG A 121 6.35 -16.29 -8.36
N SER A 122 5.51 -17.22 -7.88
CA SER A 122 4.98 -18.32 -8.68
C SER A 122 3.94 -17.81 -9.68
N TRP A 123 3.86 -18.45 -10.83
CA TRP A 123 2.88 -18.14 -11.87
C TRP A 123 1.52 -18.77 -11.54
N GLY A 124 0.49 -17.94 -11.39
CA GLY A 124 -0.88 -18.41 -11.11
C GLY A 124 -1.96 -17.33 -11.30
N PRO A 125 -1.82 -16.38 -12.27
CA PRO A 125 -2.83 -15.32 -12.41
C PRO A 125 -4.21 -15.90 -12.77
N THR A 126 -5.22 -15.42 -12.07
CA THR A 126 -6.63 -15.77 -12.35
C THR A 126 -7.32 -14.71 -13.21
N ILE A 127 -6.58 -13.68 -13.61
CA ILE A 127 -7.02 -12.62 -14.50
C ILE A 127 -6.48 -12.85 -15.91
N ALA A 128 -7.32 -12.59 -16.91
CA ALA A 128 -6.89 -12.65 -18.32
C ALA A 128 -6.24 -11.30 -18.70
N VAL A 129 -4.91 -11.31 -18.79
CA VAL A 129 -4.11 -10.12 -19.13
C VAL A 129 -3.05 -10.53 -20.15
N ASP A 130 -3.11 -9.94 -21.35
CA ASP A 130 -2.11 -10.18 -22.38
C ASP A 130 -0.73 -9.68 -21.92
N ASP A 131 0.30 -10.48 -22.18
CA ASP A 131 1.69 -10.16 -21.79
C ASP A 131 1.91 -9.97 -20.28
N TYR A 132 1.05 -10.54 -19.42
CA TYR A 132 1.13 -10.32 -17.98
C TYR A 132 2.50 -10.68 -17.39
N LEU A 133 3.15 -11.76 -17.86
CA LEU A 133 4.49 -12.11 -17.37
C LEU A 133 5.52 -11.01 -17.68
N ALA A 134 5.48 -10.44 -18.88
CA ALA A 134 6.41 -9.40 -19.30
C ALA A 134 6.17 -8.05 -18.59
N LYS A 135 4.93 -7.77 -18.21
CA LYS A 135 4.50 -6.48 -17.63
C LYS A 135 4.27 -6.55 -16.12
N GLY A 136 4.06 -7.74 -15.54
CA GLY A 136 3.60 -7.92 -14.16
C GLY A 136 4.51 -7.28 -13.11
N ASN A 137 5.83 -7.34 -13.30
CA ASN A 137 6.77 -6.70 -12.37
C ASN A 137 6.64 -5.17 -12.35
N ALA A 138 6.41 -4.54 -13.50
CA ALA A 138 6.23 -3.08 -13.60
C ALA A 138 4.84 -2.63 -13.15
N MET A 139 3.84 -3.51 -13.24
CA MET A 139 2.45 -3.17 -12.88
C MET A 139 2.15 -3.35 -11.39
N SER A 140 2.80 -4.29 -10.71
CA SER A 140 2.57 -4.55 -9.29
C SER A 140 3.31 -3.56 -8.41
N VAL A 141 2.57 -2.75 -7.63
CA VAL A 141 3.13 -1.76 -6.72
C VAL A 141 3.46 -2.40 -5.38
N ALA A 142 4.74 -2.43 -5.02
CA ALA A 142 5.21 -2.96 -3.73
C ALA A 142 5.41 -1.81 -2.73
N ILE A 143 4.64 -1.82 -1.65
CA ILE A 143 4.61 -0.75 -0.66
C ILE A 143 5.01 -1.31 0.70
N ALA A 144 6.14 -0.84 1.26
CA ALA A 144 6.62 -1.22 2.58
C ALA A 144 6.11 -0.25 3.65
N MET A 145 5.50 -0.75 4.75
CA MET A 145 5.11 0.14 5.85
C MET A 145 6.30 0.47 6.75
N ILE A 146 6.40 1.75 7.09
CA ILE A 146 7.40 2.35 7.99
C ILE A 146 6.65 2.85 9.22
N GLU A 147 6.68 2.08 10.30
CA GLU A 147 5.83 2.32 11.47
C GLU A 147 6.50 1.97 12.81
N THR A 148 7.82 1.67 12.76
CA THR A 148 8.64 1.35 13.94
C THR A 148 9.94 2.14 13.95
N ARG A 149 10.68 2.11 15.08
CA ARG A 149 12.02 2.71 15.18
C ARG A 149 13.02 1.99 14.29
N GLU A 150 12.90 0.67 14.23
CA GLU A 150 13.74 -0.22 13.42
C GLU A 150 13.54 0.10 11.92
N ALA A 151 12.27 0.26 11.48
CA ALA A 151 11.94 0.64 10.12
C ALA A 151 12.50 2.01 9.75
N LEU A 152 12.43 3.01 10.67
CA LEU A 152 13.03 4.32 10.45
C LEU A 152 14.56 4.24 10.34
N ALA A 153 15.20 3.41 11.18
CA ALA A 153 16.65 3.22 11.12
C ALA A 153 17.11 2.52 9.83
N ALA A 154 16.29 1.61 9.29
CA ALA A 154 16.57 0.87 8.07
C ALA A 154 16.00 1.54 6.80
N LEU A 155 15.44 2.75 6.91
CA LEU A 155 14.68 3.40 5.83
C LEU A 155 15.46 3.48 4.51
N ASP A 156 16.70 3.93 4.56
CA ASP A 156 17.53 4.07 3.35
C ASP A 156 17.87 2.72 2.73
N ASP A 157 18.12 1.71 3.53
CA ASP A 157 18.36 0.34 3.07
C ASP A 157 17.13 -0.26 2.39
N ILE A 158 15.94 -0.03 2.93
CA ILE A 158 14.66 -0.43 2.34
C ILE A 158 14.44 0.32 1.02
N LEU A 159 14.62 1.63 1.01
CA LEU A 159 14.43 2.47 -0.17
C LEU A 159 15.46 2.19 -1.28
N SER A 160 16.64 1.67 -0.94
CA SER A 160 17.66 1.29 -1.92
C SER A 160 17.26 0.12 -2.82
N LEU A 161 16.26 -0.67 -2.42
CA LEU A 161 15.79 -1.82 -3.18
C LEU A 161 15.00 -1.36 -4.41
N GLU A 162 15.42 -1.74 -5.59
CA GLU A 162 14.80 -1.35 -6.86
C GLU A 162 13.31 -1.77 -6.94
N GLY A 163 12.97 -2.93 -6.40
CA GLY A 163 11.62 -3.49 -6.44
C GLY A 163 10.61 -2.85 -5.48
N ILE A 164 11.04 -2.06 -4.49
CA ILE A 164 10.15 -1.23 -3.67
C ILE A 164 9.71 -0.03 -4.49
N ASP A 165 8.42 0.18 -4.62
CA ASP A 165 7.83 1.29 -5.39
C ASP A 165 7.44 2.46 -4.49
N ALA A 166 7.05 2.17 -3.25
CA ALA A 166 6.60 3.17 -2.28
C ALA A 166 6.87 2.72 -0.83
N VAL A 167 6.83 3.69 0.08
CA VAL A 167 6.72 3.45 1.52
C VAL A 167 5.41 4.04 2.04
N PHE A 168 4.81 3.38 3.04
CA PHE A 168 3.56 3.79 3.66
C PHE A 168 3.77 4.00 5.16
N VAL A 169 3.49 5.19 5.67
CA VAL A 169 3.62 5.45 7.10
C VAL A 169 2.32 5.15 7.83
N GLY A 170 2.40 4.30 8.88
CA GLY A 170 1.36 4.09 9.89
C GLY A 170 1.59 5.02 11.08
N PRO A 171 1.00 6.24 11.12
CA PRO A 171 1.38 7.24 12.13
C PRO A 171 0.95 6.88 13.55
N SER A 172 -0.08 6.02 13.70
CA SER A 172 -0.50 5.54 15.02
C SER A 172 0.55 4.61 15.63
N ASP A 173 0.95 3.56 14.91
CA ASP A 173 1.98 2.62 15.37
C ASP A 173 3.33 3.30 15.52
N LEU A 174 3.68 4.20 14.60
CA LEU A 174 4.88 5.01 14.72
C LEU A 174 4.85 5.87 15.99
N SER A 175 3.71 6.45 16.35
CA SER A 175 3.58 7.22 17.61
C SER A 175 3.76 6.36 18.86
N ILE A 176 3.26 5.12 18.83
CA ILE A 176 3.46 4.14 19.91
C ILE A 176 4.96 3.80 19.99
N ALA A 177 5.59 3.47 18.88
CA ALA A 177 7.01 3.13 18.84
C ALA A 177 7.89 4.28 19.34
N LEU A 178 7.67 5.50 18.88
CA LEU A 178 8.43 6.70 19.29
C LEU A 178 8.20 7.08 20.75
N SER A 179 7.04 6.73 21.35
CA SER A 179 6.73 6.97 22.75
C SER A 179 7.12 5.82 23.69
N ASN A 180 7.77 4.76 23.19
CA ASN A 180 8.03 3.53 23.94
C ASN A 180 6.75 2.92 24.57
N GLY A 181 5.66 2.89 23.77
CA GLY A 181 4.38 2.30 24.18
C GLY A 181 3.50 3.18 25.08
N SER A 182 3.87 4.43 25.35
CA SER A 182 3.16 5.25 26.34
C SER A 182 2.01 6.09 25.75
N ASN A 183 1.95 6.29 24.43
CA ASN A 183 0.98 7.20 23.84
C ASN A 183 0.66 6.85 22.39
N VAL A 184 -0.63 6.98 22.02
CA VAL A 184 -1.11 6.97 20.63
C VAL A 184 -1.49 8.40 20.25
N ASN A 185 -0.57 9.09 19.59
CA ASN A 185 -0.81 10.47 19.14
C ASN A 185 -0.09 10.73 17.81
N PRO A 186 -0.77 10.51 16.68
CA PRO A 186 -0.23 10.77 15.35
C PRO A 186 0.17 12.22 15.07
N SER A 187 -0.34 13.17 15.87
CA SER A 187 -0.08 14.60 15.71
C SER A 187 1.08 15.12 16.58
N ARG A 188 1.78 14.24 17.28
CA ARG A 188 2.94 14.61 18.11
C ARG A 188 4.07 15.11 17.22
N ALA A 189 4.83 16.12 17.69
CA ALA A 189 5.84 16.81 16.88
C ALA A 189 6.89 15.82 16.29
N ASP A 190 7.42 14.91 17.11
CA ASP A 190 8.40 13.93 16.64
C ASP A 190 7.85 12.92 15.62
N VAL A 191 6.53 12.63 15.68
CA VAL A 191 5.86 11.84 14.65
C VAL A 191 5.76 12.63 13.35
N LEU A 192 5.37 13.90 13.41
CA LEU A 192 5.28 14.78 12.24
C LEU A 192 6.65 15.01 11.58
N ASP A 193 7.71 15.13 12.38
CA ASP A 193 9.09 15.22 11.91
C ASP A 193 9.52 13.91 11.20
N ALA A 194 9.17 12.75 11.78
CA ALA A 194 9.43 11.45 11.16
C ALA A 194 8.65 11.27 9.84
N LEU A 195 7.39 11.71 9.78
CA LEU A 195 6.61 11.73 8.53
C LEU A 195 7.33 12.55 7.44
N ASP A 196 7.76 13.78 7.75
CA ASP A 196 8.47 14.63 6.81
C ASP A 196 9.82 14.02 6.38
N HIS A 197 10.54 13.39 7.31
CA HIS A 197 11.77 12.67 7.01
C HIS A 197 11.52 11.50 6.04
N VAL A 198 10.56 10.63 6.31
CA VAL A 198 10.24 9.48 5.44
C VAL A 198 9.89 9.95 4.03
N ARG A 199 9.04 10.98 3.89
CA ARG A 199 8.69 11.54 2.59
C ARG A 199 9.91 12.05 1.83
N GLN A 200 10.75 12.85 2.48
CA GLN A 200 11.96 13.42 1.85
C GLN A 200 12.90 12.30 1.37
N ARG A 201 13.10 11.25 2.21
CA ARG A 201 13.95 10.12 1.84
C ARG A 201 13.35 9.33 0.67
N ALA A 202 12.04 9.02 0.72
CA ALA A 202 11.37 8.32 -0.36
C ALA A 202 11.55 9.04 -1.71
N HIS A 203 11.30 10.34 -1.75
CA HIS A 203 11.46 11.15 -2.96
C HIS A 203 12.93 11.23 -3.42
N ALA A 204 13.90 11.28 -2.52
CA ALA A 204 15.33 11.25 -2.86
C ALA A 204 15.72 9.94 -3.59
N TYR A 205 15.07 8.83 -3.22
CA TYR A 205 15.20 7.53 -3.90
C TYR A 205 14.24 7.37 -5.10
N LYS A 206 13.49 8.41 -5.47
CA LYS A 206 12.46 8.37 -6.53
C LYS A 206 11.36 7.33 -6.26
N LYS A 207 11.03 7.14 -4.99
CA LYS A 207 9.94 6.28 -4.52
C LYS A 207 8.78 7.14 -4.03
N ALA A 208 7.57 6.58 -4.05
CA ALA A 208 6.40 7.28 -3.54
C ALA A 208 6.34 7.24 -2.01
N ALA A 209 5.80 8.32 -1.43
CA ALA A 209 5.51 8.42 0.00
C ALA A 209 4.01 8.39 0.24
N CYS A 210 3.54 7.41 1.02
CA CYS A 210 2.14 7.21 1.35
C CYS A 210 1.93 7.31 2.87
N CYS A 211 0.73 7.68 3.30
CA CYS A 211 0.44 7.83 4.72
C CYS A 211 -1.04 7.58 5.02
N PHE A 212 -1.33 7.02 6.19
CA PHE A 212 -2.68 7.01 6.73
C PHE A 212 -2.99 8.37 7.38
N ALA A 213 -4.11 8.96 7.01
CA ALA A 213 -4.59 10.24 7.54
C ALA A 213 -5.90 10.01 8.31
N PRO A 214 -5.89 10.07 9.66
CA PRO A 214 -7.09 9.88 10.47
C PRO A 214 -8.22 10.86 10.16
N THR A 215 -7.89 12.03 9.58
CA THR A 215 -8.85 13.07 9.27
C THR A 215 -8.63 13.66 7.88
N PRO A 216 -9.68 14.18 7.23
CA PRO A 216 -9.55 14.91 5.96
C PRO A 216 -8.62 16.14 6.05
N ALA A 217 -8.55 16.79 7.20
CA ALA A 217 -7.65 17.93 7.42
C ALA A 217 -6.18 17.48 7.31
N MET A 218 -5.82 16.37 7.98
CA MET A 218 -4.47 15.81 7.89
C MET A 218 -4.14 15.37 6.46
N ALA A 219 -5.10 14.75 5.75
CA ALA A 219 -4.88 14.35 4.36
C ALA A 219 -4.57 15.56 3.46
N LYS A 220 -5.31 16.68 3.63
CA LYS A 220 -5.04 17.92 2.90
C LYS A 220 -3.64 18.48 3.20
N ASP A 221 -3.21 18.41 4.45
CA ASP A 221 -1.89 18.91 4.84
C ASP A 221 -0.77 18.00 4.31
N LEU A 222 -0.96 16.68 4.34
CA LEU A 222 -0.02 15.72 3.72
C LEU A 222 0.07 15.94 2.19
N ALA A 223 -1.05 16.15 1.51
CA ALA A 223 -1.06 16.47 0.07
C ALA A 223 -0.27 17.74 -0.24
N LYS A 224 -0.46 18.83 0.56
CA LYS A 224 0.32 20.06 0.40
C LYS A 224 1.82 19.87 0.64
N LYS A 225 2.20 18.93 1.51
CA LYS A 225 3.59 18.55 1.76
C LYS A 225 4.17 17.72 0.62
N GLY A 226 3.34 17.21 -0.30
CA GLY A 226 3.76 16.43 -1.46
C GLY A 226 3.74 14.92 -1.24
N TYR A 227 2.90 14.41 -0.34
CA TYR A 227 2.64 12.98 -0.27
C TYR A 227 1.92 12.48 -1.53
N ASP A 228 2.18 11.24 -1.92
CA ASP A 228 1.73 10.67 -3.17
C ASP A 228 0.39 9.93 -3.04
N LEU A 229 0.14 9.28 -1.90
CA LEU A 229 -1.10 8.57 -1.61
C LEU A 229 -1.48 8.71 -0.14
N MET A 230 -2.69 9.16 0.14
CA MET A 230 -3.24 9.23 1.49
C MET A 230 -4.46 8.33 1.64
N ALA A 231 -4.47 7.52 2.70
CA ALA A 231 -5.66 6.82 3.14
C ALA A 231 -6.45 7.72 4.11
N ILE A 232 -7.75 7.88 3.92
CA ILE A 232 -8.59 8.73 4.76
C ILE A 232 -9.61 7.87 5.48
N GLY A 233 -9.52 7.83 6.83
CA GLY A 233 -10.47 7.13 7.66
C GLY A 233 -10.56 5.63 7.34
N THR A 234 -11.59 5.01 7.88
CA THR A 234 -11.95 3.61 7.58
C THR A 234 -13.46 3.50 7.44
N ASP A 235 -13.94 2.44 6.81
CA ASP A 235 -15.37 2.12 6.73
C ASP A 235 -16.00 1.69 8.07
N PHE A 236 -15.19 1.61 9.14
CA PHE A 236 -15.63 1.41 10.53
C PHE A 236 -15.78 2.72 11.33
N SER A 237 -15.45 3.89 10.77
CA SER A 237 -15.40 5.17 11.50
C SER A 237 -16.49 6.16 11.06
#